data_330aa96c78c6e8c177a38882afed348c
#
_entry.id   330aa96c78c6e8c177a38882afed348c
#
_cell.length_a   1.000
_cell.length_b   1.000
_cell.length_c   1.000
_cell.angle_alpha   90.00
_cell.angle_beta   90.00
_cell.angle_gamma   90.00
#
_symmetry.space_group_name_H-M   'P 1'
#
loop_
_entity.id
_entity.type
_entity.pdbx_description
1 polymer ?
#
loop_
_entity_poly.entity_id
_entity_poly.type
_entity_poly.pdbx_seq_one_letter_code
_entity_poly.pdbx_strand_id
1 'polypeptide(L)'
;WTLGSLFGYTEIQLQSDANASQADWIYLLKSSANQIGYNSDYVAHFHNGTEWKLVHSPNDSTAHYKIPPDESVIIARRSEANKVLTFNGISPAIPTTWYLPEFNRTKLVSNPFPTSVKLSDLIGNETITDDNSSAEENSTRWLAHIEQDLADNIQILNSSGWSTYWHDGTNLTISKPAVISAKAGSGIGGGLTMRDFSMASGTIQSVTNPLSGNPLITAQNHGLEPGFWIKITGAIGRLTNDEKIQINSLGEEVNTGEGLLINSSINGKWEIINVSTDSFELNHCLVDSDFEENGLAKWTTGDPGEGYDSNVSLSILGGGGQGARAVGIVEGGKITSISLTYGGLFYTNPPTVVVHPGGWNRLGRGEAPINDLLIPAGSGALLIRKHPNGIKSTLPLRSISQD
;
A
#
# COMPACT_ATOMS: atom_id res chain seq x y z
N TRP A 1 7.89 6.85 -35.00
CA TRP A 1 7.86 8.31 -34.90
C TRP A 1 9.27 8.86 -35.00
N THR A 2 9.37 10.16 -35.37
CA THR A 2 10.63 10.93 -35.27
C THR A 2 10.36 12.23 -34.51
N LEU A 3 11.42 12.90 -34.02
CA LEU A 3 11.28 14.22 -33.37
C LEU A 3 10.52 15.19 -34.28
N GLY A 4 10.90 15.28 -35.55
CA GLY A 4 10.23 16.15 -36.51
C GLY A 4 8.77 15.77 -36.76
N SER A 5 8.44 14.45 -36.83
CA SER A 5 7.06 14.01 -37.07
C SER A 5 6.15 14.20 -35.87
N LEU A 6 6.68 14.18 -34.64
CA LEU A 6 5.89 14.41 -33.41
C LEU A 6 5.75 15.89 -33.06
N PHE A 7 6.84 16.63 -33.13
CA PHE A 7 6.90 17.99 -32.59
C PHE A 7 6.96 19.09 -33.66
N GLY A 8 7.02 18.70 -34.93
CA GLY A 8 7.18 19.61 -36.07
C GLY A 8 8.62 19.72 -36.57
N TYR A 9 8.77 20.01 -37.84
CA TYR A 9 10.06 20.22 -38.49
C TYR A 9 10.46 21.70 -38.50
N THR A 10 9.53 22.59 -38.81
CA THR A 10 9.71 24.05 -38.89
C THR A 10 8.73 24.78 -38.01
N GLU A 11 7.46 24.38 -38.03
CA GLU A 11 6.43 24.92 -37.15
C GLU A 11 6.28 24.00 -35.95
N ILE A 12 6.98 24.31 -34.88
CA ILE A 12 7.01 23.47 -33.69
C ILE A 12 6.09 23.94 -32.59
N GLN A 13 5.56 22.99 -31.83
CA GLN A 13 4.67 23.28 -30.69
C GLN A 13 5.44 23.72 -29.44
N LEU A 14 6.75 23.55 -29.39
CA LEU A 14 7.64 23.91 -28.30
C LEU A 14 8.32 25.25 -28.52
N GLN A 15 8.91 25.83 -27.48
CA GLN A 15 9.71 27.03 -27.60
C GLN A 15 11.02 26.67 -28.29
N SER A 16 11.31 27.37 -29.42
CA SER A 16 12.58 27.30 -30.17
C SER A 16 13.42 28.51 -29.90
N ASP A 17 14.74 28.36 -29.90
CA ASP A 17 15.70 29.41 -29.79
C ASP A 17 17.06 28.95 -30.34
N ALA A 18 17.81 29.85 -31.00
CA ALA A 18 19.15 29.55 -31.49
C ALA A 18 20.11 29.17 -30.37
N ASN A 19 19.86 29.67 -29.17
CA ASN A 19 20.58 29.26 -27.95
C ASN A 19 19.81 28.15 -27.22
N ALA A 20 20.42 26.99 -27.12
CA ALA A 20 19.84 25.83 -26.46
C ALA A 20 19.34 26.11 -25.03
N SER A 21 19.98 27.03 -24.29
CA SER A 21 19.58 27.35 -22.91
C SER A 21 18.22 28.09 -22.81
N GLN A 22 17.76 28.69 -23.92
CA GLN A 22 16.49 29.43 -24.01
C GLN A 22 15.39 28.58 -24.69
N ALA A 23 15.74 27.50 -25.36
CA ALA A 23 14.78 26.59 -25.99
C ALA A 23 14.23 25.56 -25.04
N ASP A 24 13.02 25.03 -25.30
CA ASP A 24 12.53 23.83 -24.64
C ASP A 24 13.37 22.63 -25.07
N TRP A 25 13.59 21.68 -24.16
CA TRP A 25 14.36 20.48 -24.42
C TRP A 25 13.50 19.23 -24.42
N ILE A 26 13.83 18.29 -25.31
CA ILE A 26 13.30 16.93 -25.30
C ILE A 26 14.43 15.98 -24.92
N TYR A 27 14.20 15.23 -23.85
CA TYR A 27 15.10 14.17 -23.44
C TYR A 27 14.58 12.83 -23.93
N LEU A 28 15.45 12.09 -24.58
CA LEU A 28 15.24 10.70 -25.00
C LEU A 28 16.22 9.81 -24.26
N LEU A 29 15.76 8.65 -23.80
CA LEU A 29 16.63 7.66 -23.18
C LEU A 29 17.47 6.98 -24.25
N LYS A 30 18.79 6.83 -24.04
CA LYS A 30 19.64 6.06 -24.94
C LYS A 30 19.24 4.59 -24.88
N SER A 31 19.00 3.97 -26.02
CA SER A 31 18.71 2.53 -26.11
C SER A 31 19.86 1.62 -25.62
N SER A 32 21.06 2.18 -25.44
CA SER A 32 22.26 1.50 -24.93
C SER A 32 22.61 1.84 -23.49
N ALA A 33 21.68 2.41 -22.73
CA ALA A 33 21.90 2.77 -21.32
C ALA A 33 22.26 1.52 -20.49
N ASN A 34 23.51 1.49 -20.04
CA ASN A 34 24.11 0.31 -19.40
C ASN A 34 24.13 0.39 -17.87
N GLN A 35 23.64 1.49 -17.26
CA GLN A 35 23.74 1.69 -15.81
C GLN A 35 22.52 2.48 -15.28
N ILE A 36 22.13 2.14 -14.07
CA ILE A 36 21.18 2.92 -13.28
C ILE A 36 21.92 4.18 -12.80
N GLY A 37 21.82 5.26 -13.53
CA GLY A 37 22.40 6.54 -13.15
C GLY A 37 21.64 7.69 -13.79
N TYR A 38 21.11 8.58 -12.99
CA TYR A 38 20.18 9.64 -13.39
C TYR A 38 20.75 10.67 -14.40
N ASN A 39 22.05 10.67 -14.70
CA ASN A 39 22.69 11.76 -15.45
C ASN A 39 23.39 11.40 -16.75
N SER A 40 23.56 10.13 -17.10
CA SER A 40 24.38 9.77 -18.28
C SER A 40 23.62 9.16 -19.46
N ASP A 41 22.34 8.82 -19.26
CA ASP A 41 21.61 7.97 -20.20
C ASP A 41 20.58 8.71 -21.06
N TYR A 42 20.44 10.01 -20.90
CA TYR A 42 19.53 10.82 -21.69
C TYR A 42 20.28 11.62 -22.74
N VAL A 43 19.68 11.70 -23.92
CA VAL A 43 20.12 12.62 -24.99
C VAL A 43 19.13 13.78 -25.02
N ALA A 44 19.65 14.99 -24.84
CA ALA A 44 18.85 16.20 -24.89
C ALA A 44 18.86 16.81 -26.28
N HIS A 45 17.68 17.06 -26.81
CA HIS A 45 17.44 17.70 -28.11
C HIS A 45 16.71 19.02 -27.91
N PHE A 46 16.98 20.00 -28.78
CA PHE A 46 16.28 21.27 -28.85
C PHE A 46 16.05 21.69 -30.29
N HIS A 47 15.11 22.58 -30.52
CA HIS A 47 14.88 23.16 -31.85
C HIS A 47 15.46 24.57 -31.89
N ASN A 48 16.36 24.83 -32.86
CA ASN A 48 17.06 26.12 -32.94
C ASN A 48 16.31 27.23 -33.72
N GLY A 49 15.05 26.96 -34.08
CA GLY A 49 14.21 27.83 -34.92
C GLY A 49 14.09 27.31 -36.36
N THR A 50 15.04 26.52 -36.85
CA THR A 50 15.06 25.93 -38.18
C THR A 50 15.09 24.43 -38.22
N GLU A 51 15.76 23.78 -37.25
CA GLU A 51 15.91 22.34 -37.20
C GLU A 51 16.16 21.83 -35.77
N TRP A 52 15.95 20.53 -35.55
CA TRP A 52 16.27 19.83 -34.30
C TRP A 52 17.77 19.57 -34.18
N LYS A 53 18.35 19.88 -33.04
CA LYS A 53 19.76 19.77 -32.69
C LYS A 53 19.99 19.02 -31.39
N LEU A 54 21.19 18.44 -31.22
CA LEU A 54 21.66 17.98 -29.92
C LEU A 54 22.12 19.15 -29.05
N VAL A 55 21.77 19.16 -27.78
CA VAL A 55 22.19 20.20 -26.83
C VAL A 55 23.71 20.25 -26.70
N HIS A 56 24.37 19.08 -26.68
CA HIS A 56 25.82 18.98 -26.51
C HIS A 56 26.60 18.88 -27.83
N SER A 57 25.90 18.83 -28.99
CA SER A 57 26.50 18.79 -30.33
C SER A 57 25.58 19.52 -31.29
N PRO A 58 25.52 20.85 -31.22
CA PRO A 58 24.53 21.64 -31.95
C PRO A 58 24.74 21.66 -33.47
N ASN A 59 25.82 21.05 -33.98
CA ASN A 59 26.07 20.92 -35.41
C ASN A 59 25.31 19.73 -36.03
N ASP A 60 24.84 18.76 -35.19
CA ASP A 60 24.16 17.57 -35.65
C ASP A 60 22.66 17.77 -35.75
N SER A 61 22.09 17.62 -36.96
CA SER A 61 20.62 17.63 -37.12
C SER A 61 20.02 16.32 -36.66
N THR A 62 18.92 16.42 -35.86
CA THR A 62 18.29 15.25 -35.22
C THR A 62 16.80 15.11 -35.52
N ALA A 63 16.27 15.85 -36.51
CA ALA A 63 14.85 15.81 -36.87
C ALA A 63 14.34 14.37 -37.16
N HIS A 64 15.21 13.52 -37.69
CA HIS A 64 14.90 12.12 -38.03
C HIS A 64 15.26 11.11 -36.93
N TYR A 65 15.61 11.60 -35.73
CA TYR A 65 15.82 10.70 -34.58
C TYR A 65 14.56 9.91 -34.29
N LYS A 66 14.68 8.58 -34.29
CA LYS A 66 13.53 7.66 -34.14
C LYS A 66 13.11 7.54 -32.69
N ILE A 67 11.83 7.63 -32.46
CA ILE A 67 11.18 7.36 -31.17
C ILE A 67 10.32 6.12 -31.38
N PRO A 68 10.66 4.98 -30.76
CA PRO A 68 9.85 3.77 -30.80
C PRO A 68 8.42 4.01 -30.27
N PRO A 69 7.42 3.23 -30.72
CA PRO A 69 6.03 3.44 -30.32
C PRO A 69 5.74 3.26 -28.82
N ASP A 70 6.56 2.48 -28.15
CA ASP A 70 6.45 2.17 -26.72
C ASP A 70 7.33 3.07 -25.83
N GLU A 71 8.10 3.97 -26.44
CA GLU A 71 8.92 4.92 -25.68
C GLU A 71 8.20 6.23 -25.43
N SER A 72 8.48 6.83 -24.28
CA SER A 72 8.07 8.19 -23.96
C SER A 72 9.25 9.14 -24.00
N VAL A 73 8.93 10.45 -23.94
CA VAL A 73 9.91 11.52 -23.91
C VAL A 73 9.70 12.39 -22.67
N ILE A 74 10.78 12.98 -22.16
CA ILE A 74 10.68 14.01 -21.11
C ILE A 74 10.83 15.36 -21.76
N ILE A 75 9.87 16.25 -21.51
CA ILE A 75 9.90 17.64 -22.02
C ILE A 75 10.25 18.58 -20.89
N ALA A 76 11.39 19.26 -20.99
CA ALA A 76 11.77 20.30 -20.05
C ALA A 76 11.47 21.66 -20.68
N ARG A 77 10.47 22.35 -20.10
CA ARG A 77 10.01 23.65 -20.57
C ARG A 77 10.85 24.78 -19.96
N ARG A 78 11.12 25.80 -20.79
CA ARG A 78 11.78 27.06 -20.38
C ARG A 78 10.79 28.20 -20.16
N SER A 79 9.61 28.10 -20.74
CA SER A 79 8.53 29.06 -20.53
C SER A 79 7.70 28.68 -19.30
N GLU A 80 7.35 29.70 -18.49
CA GLU A 80 6.44 29.51 -17.34
C GLU A 80 4.97 29.38 -17.79
N ALA A 81 4.64 29.79 -19.01
CA ALA A 81 3.27 29.72 -19.52
C ALA A 81 2.86 28.28 -19.79
N ASN A 82 1.69 27.89 -19.28
CA ASN A 82 1.10 26.60 -19.62
C ASN A 82 0.84 26.49 -21.11
N LYS A 83 1.19 25.35 -21.71
CA LYS A 83 0.95 25.08 -23.12
C LYS A 83 0.39 23.69 -23.29
N VAL A 84 -0.67 23.58 -24.07
CA VAL A 84 -1.22 22.28 -24.48
C VAL A 84 -0.46 21.83 -25.73
N LEU A 85 0.12 20.65 -25.68
CA LEU A 85 0.68 19.96 -26.84
C LEU A 85 -0.40 19.02 -27.39
N THR A 86 -0.70 19.15 -28.68
CA THR A 86 -1.70 18.31 -29.34
C THR A 86 -1.02 17.34 -30.29
N PHE A 87 -1.23 16.06 -30.06
CA PHE A 87 -0.77 14.98 -30.91
C PHE A 87 -1.99 14.31 -31.55
N ASN A 88 -2.00 14.21 -32.86
CA ASN A 88 -3.02 13.50 -33.60
C ASN A 88 -2.48 12.13 -34.04
N GLY A 89 -3.24 11.09 -33.78
CA GLY A 89 -2.84 9.72 -34.14
C GLY A 89 -4.04 8.76 -34.06
N ILE A 90 -3.81 7.54 -34.46
CA ILE A 90 -4.76 6.44 -34.30
C ILE A 90 -4.30 5.63 -33.09
N SER A 91 -5.22 5.44 -32.14
CA SER A 91 -4.99 4.51 -31.01
C SER A 91 -4.91 3.08 -31.53
N PRO A 92 -3.91 2.28 -31.11
CA PRO A 92 -3.85 0.89 -31.48
C PRO A 92 -5.07 0.14 -30.91
N ALA A 93 -5.81 -0.52 -31.79
CA ALA A 93 -6.94 -1.39 -31.40
C ALA A 93 -6.46 -2.82 -31.02
N ILE A 94 -5.17 -3.03 -30.94
CA ILE A 94 -4.55 -4.33 -30.68
C ILE A 94 -3.84 -4.31 -29.33
N PRO A 95 -3.68 -5.47 -28.66
CA PRO A 95 -2.85 -5.58 -27.47
C PRO A 95 -1.47 -4.98 -27.70
N THR A 96 -1.06 -4.15 -26.79
CA THR A 96 0.24 -3.46 -26.82
C THR A 96 1.16 -4.10 -25.79
N THR A 97 2.45 -4.05 -26.02
CA THR A 97 3.45 -4.59 -25.09
C THR A 97 4.47 -3.51 -24.72
N TRP A 98 4.90 -3.51 -23.48
CA TRP A 98 6.12 -2.84 -23.10
C TRP A 98 7.30 -3.79 -23.23
N TYR A 99 8.43 -3.25 -23.65
CA TYR A 99 9.67 -3.99 -23.59
C TYR A 99 10.33 -3.77 -22.24
N LEU A 100 10.46 -4.82 -21.46
CA LEU A 100 11.23 -4.80 -20.23
C LEU A 100 12.72 -4.76 -20.55
N PRO A 101 13.51 -3.88 -19.90
CA PRO A 101 14.96 -3.87 -20.09
C PRO A 101 15.61 -5.10 -19.41
N GLU A 102 16.88 -5.31 -19.68
CA GLU A 102 17.71 -6.30 -18.97
C GLU A 102 17.96 -5.86 -17.52
N PHE A 103 18.46 -6.80 -16.70
CA PHE A 103 18.86 -6.54 -15.33
C PHE A 103 19.68 -5.26 -15.20
N ASN A 104 19.35 -4.49 -14.19
CA ASN A 104 20.02 -3.24 -13.81
C ASN A 104 19.99 -2.15 -14.90
N ARG A 105 18.98 -2.20 -15.77
CA ARG A 105 18.75 -1.19 -16.81
C ARG A 105 17.41 -0.50 -16.62
N THR A 106 17.28 0.64 -17.28
CA THR A 106 16.07 1.47 -17.27
C THR A 106 15.51 1.63 -18.67
N LYS A 107 14.21 1.86 -18.76
CA LYS A 107 13.52 2.21 -20.00
C LYS A 107 12.39 3.19 -19.73
N LEU A 108 12.29 4.24 -20.56
CA LEU A 108 11.11 5.10 -20.62
C LEU A 108 10.03 4.43 -21.47
N VAL A 109 8.84 4.34 -20.91
CA VAL A 109 7.64 3.78 -21.57
C VAL A 109 6.50 4.80 -21.53
N SER A 110 5.53 4.64 -22.43
CA SER A 110 4.33 5.47 -22.47
C SER A 110 3.07 4.67 -22.16
N ASN A 111 2.05 5.32 -21.61
CA ASN A 111 0.70 4.79 -21.66
C ASN A 111 0.21 4.85 -23.13
N PRO A 112 0.08 3.71 -23.82
CA PRO A 112 -0.27 3.69 -25.23
C PRO A 112 -1.78 3.86 -25.49
N PHE A 113 -2.58 3.87 -24.42
CA PHE A 113 -4.04 3.95 -24.50
C PHE A 113 -4.53 5.41 -24.55
N PRO A 114 -5.65 5.68 -25.20
CA PRO A 114 -6.24 7.02 -25.28
C PRO A 114 -6.88 7.49 -23.97
N THR A 115 -6.96 6.60 -22.98
CA THR A 115 -7.55 6.85 -21.67
C THR A 115 -6.50 6.66 -20.57
N SER A 116 -6.78 7.24 -19.40
CA SER A 116 -6.01 6.90 -18.20
C SER A 116 -6.25 5.45 -17.83
N VAL A 117 -5.19 4.75 -17.39
CA VAL A 117 -5.25 3.35 -16.98
C VAL A 117 -4.73 3.21 -15.56
N LYS A 118 -5.29 2.27 -14.80
CA LYS A 118 -4.76 1.92 -13.50
C LYS A 118 -3.45 1.16 -13.67
N LEU A 119 -2.48 1.42 -12.79
CA LEU A 119 -1.21 0.71 -12.79
C LEU A 119 -1.40 -0.80 -12.60
N SER A 120 -2.33 -1.20 -11.74
CA SER A 120 -2.75 -2.58 -11.53
C SER A 120 -3.27 -3.27 -12.80
N ASP A 121 -3.97 -2.53 -13.65
CA ASP A 121 -4.53 -3.07 -14.88
C ASP A 121 -3.47 -3.19 -16.00
N LEU A 122 -2.46 -2.31 -15.97
CA LEU A 122 -1.39 -2.32 -16.94
C LEU A 122 -0.47 -3.53 -16.81
N ILE A 123 -0.02 -3.84 -15.60
CA ILE A 123 0.96 -4.90 -15.36
C ILE A 123 0.26 -6.23 -15.02
N GLY A 124 -0.94 -6.15 -14.45
CA GLY A 124 -1.79 -7.32 -14.22
C GLY A 124 -1.12 -8.44 -13.44
N ASN A 125 -1.52 -9.68 -13.72
CA ASN A 125 -1.04 -10.89 -13.06
C ASN A 125 0.29 -11.43 -13.65
N GLU A 126 0.99 -10.64 -14.45
CA GLU A 126 2.31 -11.01 -15.00
C GLU A 126 3.46 -10.75 -14.01
N THR A 127 3.12 -10.45 -12.77
CA THR A 127 4.08 -10.35 -11.68
C THR A 127 4.50 -11.73 -11.19
N ILE A 128 5.76 -11.85 -10.80
CA ILE A 128 6.31 -13.03 -10.13
C ILE A 128 6.91 -12.61 -8.79
N THR A 129 6.79 -13.48 -7.81
CA THR A 129 7.62 -13.44 -6.61
C THR A 129 8.86 -14.28 -6.86
N ASP A 130 10.00 -13.92 -6.27
CA ASP A 130 11.27 -14.65 -6.39
C ASP A 130 11.20 -15.98 -5.61
N ASP A 131 10.29 -16.87 -6.04
CA ASP A 131 10.00 -18.11 -5.36
C ASP A 131 10.21 -19.30 -6.32
N ASN A 132 11.41 -19.89 -6.25
CA ASN A 132 11.79 -21.25 -6.66
C ASN A 132 11.32 -21.81 -8.04
N SER A 133 10.70 -21.04 -8.90
CA SER A 133 10.42 -21.48 -10.25
C SER A 133 11.68 -21.30 -11.12
N SER A 134 11.86 -22.14 -12.13
CA SER A 134 13.07 -22.16 -12.96
C SER A 134 13.51 -20.75 -13.38
N ALA A 135 14.76 -20.39 -13.09
CA ALA A 135 15.31 -19.04 -13.29
C ALA A 135 15.12 -18.48 -14.73
N GLU A 136 14.95 -19.35 -15.72
CA GLU A 136 14.73 -18.97 -17.12
C GLU A 136 13.30 -18.48 -17.38
N GLU A 137 12.29 -19.12 -16.81
CA GLU A 137 10.88 -18.78 -17.05
C GLU A 137 10.48 -17.45 -16.40
N ASN A 138 11.07 -17.14 -15.26
CA ASN A 138 10.81 -15.90 -14.51
C ASN A 138 11.58 -14.69 -15.03
N SER A 139 12.68 -14.89 -15.74
CA SER A 139 13.54 -13.81 -16.26
C SER A 139 12.81 -12.85 -17.22
N THR A 140 11.69 -13.26 -17.78
CA THR A 140 10.88 -12.48 -18.73
C THR A 140 9.73 -11.69 -18.08
N ARG A 141 9.44 -11.93 -16.80
CA ARG A 141 8.28 -11.34 -16.10
C ARG A 141 8.69 -10.14 -15.24
N TRP A 142 7.68 -9.41 -14.75
CA TRP A 142 7.84 -8.34 -13.76
C TRP A 142 8.15 -8.93 -12.40
N LEU A 143 9.28 -8.59 -11.80
CA LEU A 143 9.65 -9.06 -10.49
C LEU A 143 8.94 -8.24 -9.42
N ALA A 144 8.11 -8.91 -8.63
CA ALA A 144 7.48 -8.37 -7.44
C ALA A 144 8.24 -8.87 -6.20
N HIS A 145 8.44 -8.00 -5.23
CA HIS A 145 9.08 -8.32 -3.95
C HIS A 145 8.60 -7.36 -2.87
N ILE A 146 8.51 -7.86 -1.63
CA ILE A 146 8.06 -7.03 -0.49
C ILE A 146 9.00 -5.84 -0.23
N GLU A 147 10.29 -6.00 -0.50
CA GLU A 147 11.28 -4.94 -0.41
C GLU A 147 11.47 -4.26 -1.77
N GLN A 148 11.32 -2.94 -1.81
CA GLN A 148 11.40 -2.13 -3.01
C GLN A 148 12.73 -2.30 -3.77
N ASP A 149 13.83 -2.43 -3.02
CA ASP A 149 15.16 -2.54 -3.61
C ASP A 149 15.39 -3.86 -4.37
N LEU A 150 14.59 -4.89 -4.07
CA LEU A 150 14.63 -6.20 -4.70
C LEU A 150 13.55 -6.38 -5.78
N ALA A 151 12.55 -5.51 -5.83
CA ALA A 151 11.48 -5.52 -6.83
C ALA A 151 11.83 -4.71 -8.07
N ASP A 152 11.24 -5.05 -9.22
CA ASP A 152 11.18 -4.14 -10.37
C ASP A 152 10.40 -2.89 -10.01
N ASN A 153 10.85 -1.73 -10.48
CA ASN A 153 10.26 -0.46 -10.10
C ASN A 153 9.73 0.29 -11.33
N ILE A 154 8.66 1.03 -11.10
CA ILE A 154 8.16 2.03 -12.04
C ILE A 154 8.23 3.41 -11.40
N GLN A 155 8.79 4.38 -12.11
CA GLN A 155 8.81 5.77 -11.65
C GLN A 155 7.91 6.63 -12.55
N ILE A 156 7.10 7.44 -11.92
CA ILE A 156 6.17 8.36 -12.58
C ILE A 156 6.55 9.78 -12.18
N LEU A 157 6.73 10.64 -13.18
CA LEU A 157 7.01 12.05 -12.98
C LEU A 157 5.70 12.79 -12.64
N ASN A 158 5.70 13.52 -11.54
CA ASN A 158 4.61 14.39 -11.14
C ASN A 158 5.14 15.80 -10.79
N SER A 159 4.28 16.70 -10.34
CA SER A 159 4.65 18.08 -10.00
C SER A 159 5.70 18.20 -8.88
N SER A 160 5.86 17.18 -8.05
CA SER A 160 6.86 17.15 -6.95
C SER A 160 8.13 16.37 -7.31
N GLY A 161 8.25 15.87 -8.54
CA GLY A 161 9.38 15.06 -9.02
C GLY A 161 9.00 13.60 -9.29
N TRP A 162 9.99 12.74 -9.31
CA TRP A 162 9.82 11.32 -9.55
C TRP A 162 9.26 10.62 -8.30
N SER A 163 8.18 9.86 -8.48
CA SER A 163 7.64 8.96 -7.48
C SER A 163 7.90 7.51 -7.90
N THR A 164 8.50 6.72 -7.02
CA THR A 164 8.83 5.32 -7.26
C THR A 164 7.75 4.41 -6.71
N TYR A 165 7.33 3.45 -7.52
CA TYR A 165 6.33 2.44 -7.20
C TYR A 165 6.88 1.06 -7.49
N TRP A 166 6.46 0.06 -6.72
CA TRP A 166 6.78 -1.35 -6.93
C TRP A 166 5.60 -2.23 -6.52
N HIS A 167 5.57 -3.45 -7.01
CA HIS A 167 4.58 -4.45 -6.65
C HIS A 167 5.17 -5.41 -5.62
N ASP A 168 4.45 -5.71 -4.54
CA ASP A 168 4.95 -6.57 -3.47
C ASP A 168 4.69 -8.07 -3.68
N GLY A 169 4.05 -8.46 -4.78
CA GLY A 169 3.80 -9.85 -5.16
C GLY A 169 2.43 -10.38 -4.79
N THR A 170 1.63 -9.61 -4.05
CA THR A 170 0.30 -10.09 -3.65
C THR A 170 -0.74 -9.88 -4.76
N ASN A 171 -1.50 -10.93 -5.03
CA ASN A 171 -2.68 -10.90 -5.90
C ASN A 171 -3.94 -10.79 -5.03
N LEU A 172 -4.63 -9.67 -5.15
CA LEU A 172 -5.69 -9.27 -4.22
C LEU A 172 -7.00 -10.07 -4.39
N THR A 173 -7.24 -11.02 -3.53
CA THR A 173 -8.61 -11.49 -3.23
C THR A 173 -8.81 -11.59 -1.72
N ILE A 174 -8.58 -10.49 -1.00
CA ILE A 174 -8.81 -10.47 0.44
C ILE A 174 -10.31 -10.51 0.69
N SER A 175 -10.77 -11.59 1.28
CA SER A 175 -12.17 -11.74 1.69
C SER A 175 -12.48 -11.02 2.98
N LYS A 176 -11.46 -10.87 3.85
CA LYS A 176 -11.58 -10.19 5.13
C LYS A 176 -10.27 -9.48 5.50
N PRO A 177 -10.27 -8.13 5.61
CA PRO A 177 -9.11 -7.38 6.03
C PRO A 177 -8.66 -7.74 7.45
N ALA A 178 -7.35 -7.87 7.65
CA ALA A 178 -6.78 -8.03 8.97
C ALA A 178 -6.81 -6.71 9.76
N VAL A 179 -6.95 -6.83 11.08
CA VAL A 179 -6.88 -5.73 12.04
C VAL A 179 -5.82 -6.10 13.08
N ILE A 180 -4.78 -5.28 13.20
CA ILE A 180 -3.68 -5.49 14.13
C ILE A 180 -3.69 -4.34 15.14
N SER A 181 -3.77 -4.66 16.42
CA SER A 181 -3.56 -3.68 17.48
C SER A 181 -2.08 -3.58 17.84
N ALA A 182 -1.65 -2.37 18.16
CA ALA A 182 -0.36 -2.13 18.76
C ALA A 182 -0.51 -1.33 20.06
N LYS A 183 0.39 -1.54 21.01
CA LYS A 183 0.55 -0.70 22.21
C LYS A 183 1.76 0.22 22.07
N ALA A 184 2.00 1.08 23.05
CA ALA A 184 3.19 1.91 23.10
C ALA A 184 4.47 1.05 23.10
N GLY A 185 5.55 1.57 22.53
CA GLY A 185 6.79 0.84 22.36
C GLY A 185 7.46 0.50 23.69
N SER A 186 7.71 -0.79 23.91
CA SER A 186 8.37 -1.33 25.12
C SER A 186 9.88 -1.49 24.96
N GLY A 187 10.43 -1.28 23.77
CA GLY A 187 11.85 -1.39 23.48
C GLY A 187 12.68 -0.17 23.86
N ILE A 188 13.98 -0.26 23.63
CA ILE A 188 14.94 0.81 23.92
C ILE A 188 14.55 2.09 23.14
N GLY A 189 14.55 3.23 23.84
CA GLY A 189 14.18 4.52 23.26
C GLY A 189 12.73 4.61 22.81
N GLY A 190 11.83 3.78 23.36
CA GLY A 190 10.41 3.72 22.95
C GLY A 190 10.22 3.07 21.59
N GLY A 191 11.16 2.24 21.14
CA GLY A 191 11.00 1.43 19.94
C GLY A 191 9.97 0.31 20.15
N LEU A 192 9.34 -0.12 19.08
CA LEU A 192 8.41 -1.24 19.10
C LEU A 192 9.17 -2.57 19.15
N THR A 193 8.58 -3.54 19.79
CA THR A 193 9.01 -4.95 19.81
C THR A 193 7.89 -5.83 19.26
N MET A 194 8.16 -7.10 18.99
CA MET A 194 7.12 -8.02 18.49
C MET A 194 5.97 -8.20 19.50
N ARG A 195 6.24 -8.02 20.81
CA ARG A 195 5.24 -8.09 21.89
C ARG A 195 4.29 -6.90 21.93
N ASP A 196 4.61 -5.83 21.22
CA ASP A 196 3.78 -4.64 21.17
C ASP A 196 2.66 -4.74 20.13
N PHE A 197 2.54 -5.88 19.43
CA PHE A 197 1.48 -6.17 18.46
C PHE A 197 0.62 -7.34 18.91
N SER A 198 -0.68 -7.28 18.60
CA SER A 198 -1.62 -8.36 18.92
C SER A 198 -2.78 -8.43 17.92
N MET A 199 -3.18 -9.67 17.59
CA MET A 199 -4.39 -10.03 16.86
C MET A 199 -5.17 -11.08 17.65
N ALA A 200 -4.91 -11.20 18.94
CA ALA A 200 -5.49 -12.23 19.79
C ALA A 200 -6.99 -12.01 20.01
N SER A 201 -7.70 -13.10 20.21
CA SER A 201 -9.11 -13.10 20.55
C SER A 201 -9.42 -14.28 21.48
N GLY A 202 -10.49 -14.18 22.24
CA GLY A 202 -10.90 -15.25 23.13
C GLY A 202 -12.30 -15.01 23.71
N THR A 203 -12.69 -15.92 24.58
CA THR A 203 -13.96 -15.86 25.32
C THR A 203 -13.74 -15.29 26.71
N ILE A 204 -14.77 -14.63 27.24
CA ILE A 204 -14.83 -14.16 28.62
C ILE A 204 -15.57 -15.21 29.42
N GLN A 205 -14.92 -15.73 30.47
CA GLN A 205 -15.52 -16.70 31.37
C GLN A 205 -16.33 -16.02 32.49
N SER A 206 -15.75 -14.98 33.08
CA SER A 206 -16.46 -14.24 34.12
C SER A 206 -16.03 -12.77 34.18
N VAL A 207 -16.87 -11.97 34.79
CA VAL A 207 -16.59 -10.56 35.10
C VAL A 207 -16.86 -10.35 36.57
N THR A 208 -15.85 -9.94 37.30
CA THR A 208 -16.02 -9.53 38.71
C THR A 208 -16.10 -8.01 38.79
N ASN A 209 -17.20 -7.51 39.26
CA ASN A 209 -17.41 -6.08 39.47
C ASN A 209 -17.08 -5.71 40.91
N PRO A 210 -15.93 -5.10 41.21
CA PRO A 210 -15.67 -4.60 42.55
C PRO A 210 -16.58 -3.41 42.85
N LEU A 211 -17.04 -3.26 44.07
CA LEU A 211 -17.86 -2.13 44.51
C LEU A 211 -17.21 -0.76 44.25
N SER A 212 -15.93 -0.72 44.06
CA SER A 212 -15.16 0.44 43.62
C SER A 212 -13.93 -0.01 42.85
N GLY A 213 -13.82 0.38 41.60
CA GLY A 213 -12.64 0.03 40.78
C GLY A 213 -12.99 -0.44 39.37
N ASN A 214 -11.98 -0.90 38.67
CA ASN A 214 -12.14 -1.43 37.34
C ASN A 214 -12.65 -2.88 37.36
N PRO A 215 -13.53 -3.29 36.44
CA PRO A 215 -14.00 -4.67 36.39
C PRO A 215 -12.85 -5.62 36.01
N LEU A 216 -12.76 -6.73 36.72
CA LEU A 216 -11.83 -7.81 36.44
C LEU A 216 -12.48 -8.83 35.50
N ILE A 217 -11.86 -9.02 34.35
CA ILE A 217 -12.27 -9.97 33.32
C ILE A 217 -11.44 -11.24 33.46
N THR A 218 -12.10 -12.39 33.56
CA THR A 218 -11.43 -13.70 33.49
C THR A 218 -11.49 -14.22 32.07
N ALA A 219 -10.29 -14.46 31.49
CA ALA A 219 -10.10 -14.96 30.14
C ALA A 219 -8.82 -15.83 30.13
N GLN A 220 -8.99 -17.15 30.13
CA GLN A 220 -7.86 -18.09 30.28
C GLN A 220 -6.84 -17.99 29.16
N ASN A 221 -5.56 -17.98 29.55
CA ASN A 221 -4.40 -18.03 28.62
C ASN A 221 -4.47 -16.98 27.51
N HIS A 222 -4.95 -15.79 27.83
CA HIS A 222 -5.20 -14.75 26.82
C HIS A 222 -3.93 -14.17 26.17
N GLY A 223 -2.75 -14.31 26.79
CA GLY A 223 -1.47 -13.86 26.24
C GLY A 223 -1.32 -12.35 26.02
N LEU A 224 -2.20 -11.55 26.60
CA LEU A 224 -2.15 -10.09 26.48
C LEU A 224 -1.17 -9.48 27.49
N GLU A 225 -0.68 -8.29 27.17
CA GLU A 225 0.11 -7.44 28.06
C GLU A 225 -0.62 -6.13 28.35
N PRO A 226 -0.30 -5.42 29.46
CA PRO A 226 -0.91 -4.14 29.76
C PRO A 226 -0.73 -3.10 28.65
N GLY A 227 -1.71 -2.23 28.46
CA GLY A 227 -1.69 -1.16 27.46
C GLY A 227 -2.25 -1.53 26.08
N PHE A 228 -2.67 -2.78 25.88
CA PHE A 228 -3.47 -3.11 24.70
C PHE A 228 -4.91 -2.60 24.83
N TRP A 229 -5.48 -2.25 23.69
CA TRP A 229 -6.91 -1.97 23.56
C TRP A 229 -7.61 -3.21 23.00
N ILE A 230 -8.66 -3.63 23.70
CA ILE A 230 -9.51 -4.74 23.28
C ILE A 230 -10.91 -4.25 22.93
N LYS A 231 -11.58 -5.01 22.07
CA LYS A 231 -13.03 -4.85 21.84
C LYS A 231 -13.75 -6.03 22.45
N ILE A 232 -14.74 -5.76 23.30
CA ILE A 232 -15.65 -6.76 23.88
C ILE A 232 -16.97 -6.71 23.12
N THR A 233 -17.52 -7.88 22.83
CA THR A 233 -18.82 -8.06 22.17
C THR A 233 -19.56 -9.25 22.75
N GLY A 234 -20.89 -9.23 22.70
CA GLY A 234 -21.75 -10.33 23.13
C GLY A 234 -21.86 -10.53 24.64
N ALA A 235 -21.34 -9.60 25.43
CA ALA A 235 -21.54 -9.63 26.87
C ALA A 235 -22.97 -9.23 27.22
N ILE A 236 -23.64 -10.05 28.04
CA ILE A 236 -24.98 -9.83 28.53
C ILE A 236 -24.90 -9.59 30.04
N GLY A 237 -25.61 -8.61 30.50
CA GLY A 237 -25.77 -8.31 31.92
C GLY A 237 -27.18 -8.65 32.41
N ARG A 238 -27.31 -8.89 33.72
CA ARG A 238 -28.58 -9.07 34.40
C ARG A 238 -28.76 -7.93 35.38
N LEU A 239 -29.85 -7.18 35.26
CA LEU A 239 -30.20 -6.17 36.26
C LEU A 239 -30.63 -6.85 37.54
N THR A 240 -29.91 -6.59 38.63
CA THR A 240 -30.22 -7.04 39.98
C THR A 240 -30.84 -5.88 40.72
N ASN A 241 -32.01 -6.00 41.22
CA ASN A 241 -32.87 -5.13 42.02
C ASN A 241 -33.99 -4.44 41.24
N ASP A 242 -35.15 -4.40 41.79
CA ASP A 242 -36.41 -3.69 41.45
C ASP A 242 -37.11 -4.04 40.10
N GLU A 243 -36.48 -4.67 39.10
CA GLU A 243 -37.14 -4.98 37.83
C GLU A 243 -37.37 -6.49 37.59
N LYS A 244 -37.60 -7.23 38.68
CA LYS A 244 -38.03 -8.65 38.60
C LYS A 244 -39.49 -8.80 38.18
N ILE A 245 -40.13 -7.69 37.88
CA ILE A 245 -41.56 -7.63 37.57
C ILE A 245 -41.70 -7.60 36.04
N GLN A 246 -42.21 -8.69 35.46
CA GLN A 246 -42.66 -8.73 34.07
C GLN A 246 -44.17 -8.66 34.02
N ILE A 247 -44.69 -7.96 33.01
CA ILE A 247 -46.11 -7.95 32.71
C ILE A 247 -46.41 -9.18 31.86
N ASN A 248 -47.23 -10.10 32.37
CA ASN A 248 -47.66 -11.27 31.63
C ASN A 248 -48.66 -10.91 30.51
N SER A 249 -49.06 -11.90 29.70
CA SER A 249 -50.01 -11.69 28.60
C SER A 249 -51.44 -11.24 29.06
N LEU A 250 -51.69 -11.21 30.34
CA LEU A 250 -52.95 -10.73 30.95
C LEU A 250 -52.81 -9.32 31.52
N GLY A 251 -51.64 -8.70 31.42
CA GLY A 251 -51.38 -7.36 31.98
C GLY A 251 -51.09 -7.36 33.46
N GLU A 252 -50.80 -8.51 34.07
CA GLU A 252 -50.49 -8.65 35.50
C GLU A 252 -48.97 -8.57 35.71
N GLU A 253 -48.53 -7.91 36.77
CA GLU A 253 -47.12 -7.90 37.21
C GLU A 253 -46.76 -9.24 37.82
N VAL A 254 -45.87 -9.96 37.18
CA VAL A 254 -45.34 -11.27 37.62
C VAL A 254 -43.88 -11.11 38.01
N ASN A 255 -43.58 -11.37 39.26
CA ASN A 255 -42.18 -11.44 39.72
C ASN A 255 -41.56 -12.78 39.26
N THR A 256 -40.80 -12.76 38.20
CA THR A 256 -40.19 -13.95 37.64
C THR A 256 -38.95 -14.45 38.40
N GLY A 257 -38.49 -13.68 39.38
CA GLY A 257 -37.26 -14.01 40.13
C GLY A 257 -35.98 -13.90 39.32
N GLU A 258 -36.10 -13.75 38.02
CA GLU A 258 -34.98 -13.59 37.07
C GLU A 258 -34.91 -12.14 36.60
N GLY A 259 -33.80 -11.44 36.85
CA GLY A 259 -33.58 -10.07 36.37
C GLY A 259 -33.63 -9.96 34.85
N LEU A 260 -33.91 -8.78 34.33
CA LEU A 260 -33.94 -8.50 32.91
C LEU A 260 -32.55 -8.66 32.31
N LEU A 261 -32.42 -9.41 31.19
CA LEU A 261 -31.20 -9.50 30.43
C LEU A 261 -31.03 -8.26 29.55
N ILE A 262 -29.88 -7.59 29.68
CA ILE A 262 -29.54 -6.39 28.93
C ILE A 262 -28.15 -6.56 28.29
N ASN A 263 -27.83 -5.72 27.30
CA ASN A 263 -26.46 -5.58 26.84
C ASN A 263 -25.61 -5.03 27.99
N SER A 264 -24.56 -5.75 28.37
CA SER A 264 -23.66 -5.30 29.43
C SER A 264 -22.88 -4.07 28.98
N SER A 265 -22.67 -3.15 29.90
CA SER A 265 -21.84 -1.95 29.68
C SER A 265 -20.38 -2.23 29.39
N ILE A 266 -19.89 -3.46 29.63
CA ILE A 266 -18.54 -3.86 29.22
C ILE A 266 -18.39 -4.06 27.71
N ASN A 267 -19.47 -4.16 26.93
CA ASN A 267 -19.38 -4.18 25.48
C ASN A 267 -18.81 -2.85 24.99
N GLY A 268 -17.72 -2.90 24.21
CA GLY A 268 -17.04 -1.70 23.73
C GLY A 268 -15.54 -1.87 23.54
N LYS A 269 -14.84 -0.75 23.49
CA LYS A 269 -13.37 -0.71 23.41
C LYS A 269 -12.79 -0.23 24.72
N TRP A 270 -11.85 -0.98 25.27
CA TRP A 270 -11.22 -0.73 26.55
C TRP A 270 -9.72 -0.93 26.51
N GLU A 271 -9.00 -0.07 27.18
CA GLU A 271 -7.60 -0.30 27.51
C GLU A 271 -7.52 -1.32 28.66
N ILE A 272 -6.64 -2.30 28.57
CA ILE A 272 -6.43 -3.28 29.63
C ILE A 272 -5.26 -2.91 30.53
N ILE A 273 -5.46 -3.12 31.81
CA ILE A 273 -4.48 -2.90 32.86
C ILE A 273 -4.46 -4.10 33.83
N ASN A 274 -3.50 -4.13 34.74
CA ASN A 274 -3.40 -5.17 35.79
C ASN A 274 -3.56 -6.60 35.24
N VAL A 275 -2.75 -6.92 34.23
CA VAL A 275 -2.83 -8.16 33.46
C VAL A 275 -2.13 -9.32 34.17
N SER A 276 -2.80 -10.45 34.29
CA SER A 276 -2.23 -11.75 34.70
C SER A 276 -2.30 -12.76 33.55
N THR A 277 -1.99 -14.03 33.80
CA THR A 277 -2.11 -15.10 32.77
C THR A 277 -3.55 -15.31 32.30
N ASP A 278 -4.50 -15.22 33.23
CA ASP A 278 -5.91 -15.62 33.00
C ASP A 278 -6.90 -14.47 33.26
N SER A 279 -6.42 -13.26 33.53
CA SER A 279 -7.29 -12.13 33.80
C SER A 279 -6.67 -10.78 33.51
N PHE A 280 -7.51 -9.79 33.28
CA PHE A 280 -7.15 -8.39 33.12
C PHE A 280 -8.27 -7.46 33.59
N GLU A 281 -7.94 -6.23 33.92
CA GLU A 281 -8.91 -5.20 34.25
C GLU A 281 -9.17 -4.26 33.06
N LEU A 282 -10.41 -3.76 32.97
CA LEU A 282 -10.81 -2.74 31.99
C LEU A 282 -10.64 -1.34 32.58
N ASN A 283 -9.72 -0.56 32.03
CA ASN A 283 -9.41 0.77 32.51
C ASN A 283 -10.61 1.73 32.34
N HIS A 284 -11.02 2.39 33.44
CA HIS A 284 -12.15 3.34 33.46
C HIS A 284 -13.50 2.77 33.00
N CYS A 285 -13.69 1.46 33.04
CA CYS A 285 -14.99 0.86 32.76
C CYS A 285 -15.86 0.85 34.01
N LEU A 286 -17.11 1.28 33.86
CA LEU A 286 -18.14 1.15 34.89
C LEU A 286 -19.10 0.04 34.48
N VAL A 287 -19.33 -0.91 35.37
CA VAL A 287 -20.29 -2.00 35.16
C VAL A 287 -21.59 -1.68 35.88
N ASP A 288 -22.70 -1.72 35.16
CA ASP A 288 -24.05 -1.36 35.62
C ASP A 288 -24.93 -2.56 35.88
N SER A 289 -24.43 -3.78 35.61
CA SER A 289 -25.22 -5.01 35.75
C SER A 289 -24.34 -6.21 36.11
N ASP A 290 -24.89 -7.22 36.71
CA ASP A 290 -24.20 -8.50 36.93
C ASP A 290 -23.98 -9.20 35.58
N PHE A 291 -22.77 -9.69 35.37
CA PHE A 291 -22.43 -10.43 34.15
C PHE A 291 -23.12 -11.79 34.10
N GLU A 292 -23.77 -12.08 32.99
CA GLU A 292 -24.37 -13.39 32.72
C GLU A 292 -23.41 -14.26 31.93
N GLU A 293 -22.97 -15.35 32.52
CA GLU A 293 -22.08 -16.31 31.87
C GLU A 293 -22.87 -17.16 30.87
N ASN A 294 -22.89 -16.75 29.62
CA ASN A 294 -23.62 -17.44 28.54
C ASN A 294 -22.72 -17.98 27.43
N GLY A 295 -21.39 -17.87 27.55
CA GLY A 295 -20.40 -18.30 26.58
C GLY A 295 -20.35 -17.47 25.27
N LEU A 296 -21.14 -16.40 25.18
CA LEU A 296 -21.21 -15.55 23.98
C LEU A 296 -20.28 -14.34 24.04
N ALA A 297 -19.88 -13.94 25.24
CA ALA A 297 -18.98 -12.80 25.43
C ALA A 297 -17.58 -13.11 24.91
N LYS A 298 -17.12 -12.26 24.00
CA LYS A 298 -15.80 -12.39 23.36
C LYS A 298 -15.02 -11.09 23.47
N TRP A 299 -13.71 -11.23 23.55
CA TRP A 299 -12.78 -10.11 23.44
C TRP A 299 -11.86 -10.32 22.23
N THR A 300 -11.39 -9.24 21.65
CA THR A 300 -10.40 -9.27 20.57
C THR A 300 -9.55 -8.01 20.58
N THR A 301 -8.26 -8.17 20.33
CA THR A 301 -7.37 -7.05 20.00
C THR A 301 -7.39 -6.74 18.50
N GLY A 302 -7.75 -7.72 17.67
CA GLY A 302 -7.73 -7.59 16.24
C GLY A 302 -8.28 -8.82 15.53
N ASP A 303 -7.94 -8.95 14.26
CA ASP A 303 -8.39 -10.03 13.39
C ASP A 303 -7.26 -10.41 12.42
N PRO A 304 -6.89 -11.67 12.28
CA PRO A 304 -5.84 -12.10 11.35
C PRO A 304 -6.21 -11.90 9.86
N GLY A 305 -7.47 -11.59 9.57
CA GLY A 305 -7.98 -11.49 8.21
C GLY A 305 -8.08 -12.83 7.48
N GLU A 306 -8.50 -12.80 6.23
CA GLU A 306 -8.62 -13.98 5.36
C GLU A 306 -8.42 -13.62 3.89
N GLY A 307 -7.80 -14.55 3.14
CA GLY A 307 -7.61 -14.40 1.69
C GLY A 307 -6.28 -13.76 1.30
N TYR A 308 -5.30 -13.73 2.21
CA TYR A 308 -3.94 -13.32 1.90
C TYR A 308 -3.18 -14.47 1.24
N ASP A 309 -2.52 -14.24 0.14
CA ASP A 309 -1.75 -15.23 -0.62
C ASP A 309 -0.23 -15.16 -0.36
N SER A 310 0.25 -14.07 0.22
CA SER A 310 1.65 -13.89 0.60
C SER A 310 1.81 -12.97 1.81
N ASN A 311 3.03 -12.87 2.34
CA ASN A 311 3.37 -11.94 3.41
C ASN A 311 3.05 -10.50 3.02
N VAL A 312 2.54 -9.72 3.97
CA VAL A 312 2.03 -8.37 3.76
C VAL A 312 2.88 -7.32 4.45
N SER A 313 3.07 -6.18 3.83
CA SER A 313 3.74 -5.06 4.48
C SER A 313 2.82 -4.37 5.48
N LEU A 314 3.41 -3.87 6.56
CA LEU A 314 2.71 -3.14 7.60
C LEU A 314 3.24 -1.72 7.69
N SER A 315 2.36 -0.72 7.65
CA SER A 315 2.70 0.66 8.01
C SER A 315 2.32 0.94 9.44
N ILE A 316 3.24 1.53 10.19
CA ILE A 316 3.06 1.89 11.59
C ILE A 316 3.03 3.40 11.69
N LEU A 317 1.86 3.95 11.98
CA LEU A 317 1.56 5.38 11.89
C LEU A 317 1.24 5.99 13.24
N GLY A 318 1.71 7.19 13.50
CA GLY A 318 1.40 7.91 14.73
C GLY A 318 2.12 7.37 15.97
N GLY A 319 1.46 7.38 17.14
CA GLY A 319 2.06 6.94 18.40
C GLY A 319 3.19 7.84 18.94
N GLY A 320 3.47 8.97 18.28
CA GLY A 320 4.59 9.86 18.59
C GLY A 320 5.95 9.37 18.09
N GLY A 321 6.01 8.15 17.54
CA GLY A 321 7.23 7.51 17.05
C GLY A 321 7.42 7.57 15.54
N GLN A 322 8.55 7.05 15.09
CA GLN A 322 8.90 7.00 13.67
C GLN A 322 9.85 5.85 13.34
N GLY A 323 9.85 5.45 12.07
CA GLY A 323 10.85 4.57 11.48
C GLY A 323 10.60 3.07 11.69
N ALA A 324 9.57 2.64 12.42
CA ALA A 324 9.27 1.21 12.54
C ALA A 324 8.93 0.59 11.18
N ARG A 325 9.42 -0.64 10.97
CA ARG A 325 9.17 -1.44 9.76
C ARG A 325 8.82 -2.87 10.17
N ALA A 326 7.69 -3.34 9.68
CA ALA A 326 7.18 -4.67 10.01
C ALA A 326 6.52 -5.33 8.79
N VAL A 327 6.46 -6.64 8.85
CA VAL A 327 5.85 -7.53 7.86
C VAL A 327 4.90 -8.48 8.57
N GLY A 328 3.69 -8.62 8.08
CA GLY A 328 2.76 -9.67 8.50
C GLY A 328 3.09 -10.97 7.79
N ILE A 329 3.39 -12.00 8.57
CA ILE A 329 3.66 -13.35 8.05
C ILE A 329 2.33 -14.06 7.84
N VAL A 330 2.14 -14.58 6.62
CA VAL A 330 0.89 -15.22 6.21
C VAL A 330 1.07 -16.73 6.12
N GLU A 331 0.14 -17.46 6.73
CA GLU A 331 0.03 -18.92 6.62
C GLU A 331 -1.45 -19.29 6.49
N GLY A 332 -1.78 -20.14 5.53
CA GLY A 332 -3.16 -20.57 5.29
C GLY A 332 -4.13 -19.43 4.99
N GLY A 333 -3.65 -18.36 4.35
CA GLY A 333 -4.47 -17.21 3.97
C GLY A 333 -4.76 -16.22 5.10
N LYS A 334 -4.07 -16.31 6.25
CA LYS A 334 -4.24 -15.45 7.43
C LYS A 334 -2.90 -14.93 7.92
N ILE A 335 -2.88 -13.72 8.50
CA ILE A 335 -1.69 -13.23 9.18
C ILE A 335 -1.56 -13.96 10.51
N THR A 336 -0.50 -14.78 10.67
CA THR A 336 -0.27 -15.57 11.87
C THR A 336 0.70 -14.92 12.86
N SER A 337 1.61 -14.11 12.35
CA SER A 337 2.59 -13.40 13.18
C SER A 337 3.10 -12.14 12.50
N ILE A 338 3.83 -11.33 13.24
CA ILE A 338 4.45 -10.10 12.75
C ILE A 338 5.96 -10.23 12.89
N SER A 339 6.68 -10.01 11.79
CA SER A 339 8.12 -9.88 11.78
C SER A 339 8.49 -8.40 11.79
N LEU A 340 9.24 -7.98 12.79
CA LEU A 340 9.68 -6.60 12.93
C LEU A 340 11.12 -6.47 12.43
N THR A 341 11.32 -5.79 11.31
CA THR A 341 12.65 -5.55 10.74
C THR A 341 13.38 -4.43 11.50
N TYR A 342 12.62 -3.42 11.94
CA TYR A 342 13.14 -2.32 12.75
C TYR A 342 12.03 -1.74 13.63
N GLY A 343 12.30 -1.60 14.93
CA GLY A 343 11.33 -1.14 15.92
C GLY A 343 11.05 0.36 15.93
N GLY A 344 11.84 1.14 15.20
CA GLY A 344 11.74 2.60 15.26
C GLY A 344 12.13 3.17 16.63
N LEU A 345 11.71 4.41 16.90
CA LEU A 345 11.97 5.14 18.14
C LEU A 345 10.76 6.00 18.53
N PHE A 346 10.63 6.28 19.84
CA PHE A 346 9.72 7.27 20.42
C PHE A 346 8.22 6.95 20.32
N TYR A 347 7.81 5.69 20.20
CA TYR A 347 6.42 5.29 20.27
C TYR A 347 5.90 5.34 21.72
N THR A 348 5.58 6.54 22.20
CA THR A 348 5.10 6.79 23.57
C THR A 348 3.60 6.50 23.74
N ASN A 349 2.86 6.39 22.63
CA ASN A 349 1.45 6.04 22.59
C ASN A 349 1.23 4.89 21.61
N PRO A 350 0.10 4.19 21.68
CA PRO A 350 -0.27 3.17 20.70
C PRO A 350 -0.29 3.72 19.28
N PRO A 351 0.51 3.19 18.34
CA PRO A 351 0.41 3.55 16.95
C PRO A 351 -0.74 2.84 16.24
N THR A 352 -1.15 3.36 15.11
CA THR A 352 -2.07 2.68 14.20
C THR A 352 -1.27 1.79 13.27
N VAL A 353 -1.63 0.50 13.20
CA VAL A 353 -1.06 -0.45 12.24
C VAL A 353 -1.98 -0.54 11.04
N VAL A 354 -1.47 -0.19 9.87
CA VAL A 354 -2.17 -0.35 8.60
C VAL A 354 -1.60 -1.56 7.89
N VAL A 355 -2.45 -2.55 7.66
CA VAL A 355 -2.11 -3.74 6.88
C VAL A 355 -2.29 -3.39 5.42
N HIS A 356 -1.21 -3.50 4.65
CA HIS A 356 -1.25 -3.32 3.21
C HIS A 356 -1.60 -4.66 2.58
N PRO A 357 -2.79 -4.77 1.99
CA PRO A 357 -3.26 -6.04 1.44
C PRO A 357 -2.43 -6.55 0.26
N GLY A 358 -1.43 -5.82 -0.11
CA GLY A 358 -0.57 -6.14 -1.22
C GLY A 358 -0.92 -5.40 -2.51
N GLY A 359 -0.01 -5.47 -3.47
CA GLY A 359 -0.14 -4.78 -4.73
C GLY A 359 0.92 -3.69 -4.91
N TRP A 360 0.51 -2.57 -5.51
CA TRP A 360 1.41 -1.46 -5.80
C TRP A 360 1.66 -0.57 -4.59
N ASN A 361 2.90 -0.38 -4.25
CA ASN A 361 3.36 0.44 -3.13
C ASN A 361 4.14 1.67 -3.64
N ARG A 362 4.25 2.72 -2.83
CA ARG A 362 5.00 3.94 -3.13
C ARG A 362 6.14 4.15 -2.13
N LEU A 363 7.35 4.43 -2.64
CA LEU A 363 8.53 4.71 -1.82
C LEU A 363 8.36 6.02 -1.02
N GLY A 364 8.72 5.97 0.26
CA GLY A 364 8.78 7.14 1.15
C GLY A 364 7.48 7.54 1.80
N ARG A 365 6.38 6.81 1.55
CA ARG A 365 5.12 7.00 2.26
C ARG A 365 4.62 5.66 2.76
N GLY A 366 4.42 5.54 4.06
CA GLY A 366 3.74 4.40 4.68
C GLY A 366 2.22 4.44 4.40
N GLU A 367 1.84 4.66 3.17
CA GLU A 367 0.44 4.73 2.74
C GLU A 367 -0.03 3.34 2.28
N ALA A 368 -1.33 3.13 2.31
CA ALA A 368 -1.98 1.95 1.75
C ALA A 368 -1.55 1.71 0.29
N PRO A 369 -1.61 0.47 -0.21
CA PRO A 369 -1.34 0.16 -1.60
C PRO A 369 -2.14 1.07 -2.53
N ILE A 370 -1.48 1.52 -3.59
CA ILE A 370 -2.04 2.46 -4.55
C ILE A 370 -2.43 1.76 -5.83
N ASN A 371 -3.19 0.68 -5.70
CA ASN A 371 -3.68 -0.10 -6.84
C ASN A 371 -4.52 0.73 -7.82
N ASP A 372 -5.17 1.79 -7.31
CA ASP A 372 -5.96 2.72 -8.11
C ASP A 372 -5.15 3.87 -8.73
N LEU A 373 -3.80 3.84 -8.65
CA LEU A 373 -2.96 4.83 -9.30
C LEU A 373 -3.23 4.87 -10.81
N LEU A 374 -3.67 6.02 -11.28
CA LEU A 374 -3.93 6.25 -12.70
C LEU A 374 -2.66 6.76 -13.39
N ILE A 375 -2.31 6.12 -14.49
CA ILE A 375 -1.34 6.63 -15.46
C ILE A 375 -2.14 7.35 -16.55
N PRO A 376 -2.06 8.68 -16.64
CA PRO A 376 -2.83 9.44 -17.62
C PRO A 376 -2.52 9.01 -19.06
N ALA A 377 -3.48 9.19 -19.95
CA ALA A 377 -3.26 9.00 -21.39
C ALA A 377 -2.07 9.83 -21.86
N GLY A 378 -1.19 9.24 -22.65
CA GLY A 378 -0.01 9.90 -23.20
C GLY A 378 1.07 10.27 -22.17
N SER A 379 0.91 9.90 -20.91
CA SER A 379 1.97 10.09 -19.91
C SER A 379 3.02 8.98 -19.99
N GLY A 380 4.23 9.30 -19.52
CA GLY A 380 5.36 8.38 -19.50
C GLY A 380 5.70 7.89 -18.10
N ALA A 381 6.35 6.72 -18.07
CA ALA A 381 6.92 6.16 -16.87
C ALA A 381 8.32 5.60 -17.15
N LEU A 382 9.17 5.56 -16.11
CA LEU A 382 10.50 4.97 -16.19
C LEU A 382 10.46 3.60 -15.52
N LEU A 383 10.69 2.54 -16.30
CA LEU A 383 10.86 1.18 -15.78
C LEU A 383 12.30 0.98 -15.31
N ILE A 384 12.48 0.36 -14.15
CA ILE A 384 13.79 0.00 -13.57
C ILE A 384 13.79 -1.49 -13.28
N ARG A 385 14.61 -2.24 -13.99
CA ARG A 385 14.70 -3.70 -13.85
C ARG A 385 15.62 -4.08 -12.69
N LYS A 386 15.10 -4.81 -11.72
CA LYS A 386 15.87 -5.32 -10.58
C LYS A 386 16.02 -6.84 -10.58
N HIS A 387 15.32 -7.54 -11.44
CA HIS A 387 15.38 -8.99 -11.54
C HIS A 387 16.82 -9.44 -11.88
N PRO A 388 17.52 -10.19 -10.99
CA PRO A 388 18.95 -10.50 -11.14
C PRO A 388 19.26 -11.29 -12.42
N ASN A 389 18.31 -12.11 -12.88
CA ASN A 389 18.41 -12.87 -14.12
C ASN A 389 17.54 -12.26 -15.25
N GLY A 390 17.08 -11.01 -15.08
CA GLY A 390 16.20 -10.36 -16.04
C GLY A 390 16.84 -10.19 -17.41
N ILE A 391 16.26 -10.80 -18.44
CA ILE A 391 16.60 -10.61 -19.83
C ILE A 391 15.66 -9.60 -20.50
N LYS A 392 16.05 -9.07 -21.64
CA LYS A 392 15.18 -8.24 -22.45
C LYS A 392 13.97 -9.05 -22.88
N SER A 393 12.78 -8.60 -22.53
CA SER A 393 11.52 -9.32 -22.74
C SER A 393 10.36 -8.37 -23.04
N THR A 394 9.19 -8.92 -23.29
CA THR A 394 7.97 -8.15 -23.53
C THR A 394 6.98 -8.37 -22.39
N LEU A 395 6.43 -7.29 -21.84
CA LEU A 395 5.32 -7.33 -20.90
C LEU A 395 4.03 -7.00 -21.67
N PRO A 396 3.11 -7.95 -21.84
CA PRO A 396 1.85 -7.67 -22.49
C PRO A 396 1.02 -6.74 -21.62
N LEU A 397 0.55 -5.65 -22.22
CA LEU A 397 -0.38 -4.73 -21.56
C LEU A 397 -1.80 -5.20 -21.82
N ARG A 398 -2.61 -5.27 -20.79
CA ARG A 398 -4.02 -5.64 -20.93
C ARG A 398 -4.75 -4.55 -21.71
N SER A 399 -5.46 -4.96 -22.76
CA SER A 399 -6.46 -4.09 -23.37
C SER A 399 -7.57 -3.85 -22.35
N ILE A 400 -7.87 -2.59 -22.10
CA ILE A 400 -9.06 -2.23 -21.34
C ILE A 400 -10.24 -2.66 -22.23
N SER A 401 -10.99 -3.70 -21.82
CA SER A 401 -12.29 -3.96 -22.40
C SER A 401 -13.14 -2.72 -22.15
N GLN A 402 -13.61 -2.09 -23.21
CA GLN A 402 -14.66 -1.09 -23.09
C GLN A 402 -15.92 -1.86 -22.72
N ASP A 403 -16.21 -1.94 -21.41
CA ASP A 403 -17.54 -2.31 -20.92
C ASP A 403 -18.46 -1.09 -20.96
#